data_bfcb2c6820a613d8b935b0375aec81c5
#
_entry.id   bfcb2c6820a613d8b935b0375aec81c5
#
_cell.length_a   1.000
_cell.length_b   1.000
_cell.length_c   1.000
_cell.angle_alpha   90.00
_cell.angle_beta   90.00
_cell.angle_gamma   90.00
#
_symmetry.space_group_name_H-M   'P 1'
#
loop_
_entity.id
_entity.type
_entity.pdbx_description
1 polymer ?
#
loop_
_entity_poly.entity_id
_entity_poly.type
_entity_poly.pdbx_seq_one_letter_code
_entity_poly.pdbx_strand_id
1 'polypeptide(L)'
;VLCAVFLEGHQGEHDTRLIAVIKSAYLRMLDKALNNRSRVVISALSVFAFVVAILPFLGTSFMPEMKEGSIVPNITRVPNISLEESMAVEMQAMKLLMEVPGVEKVVTNIGRGESPADPQSQNESTPIVSLKPREQWPNGWDQNTIADAISEKLMSNIPGVQVVMAQPISARVAEMVTGVRSDVAVKVFGDDLKALKDTADRI
;
A
#
# COMPACT_ATOMS: atom_id res chain seq x y z
N VAL A 1 -7.41 18.22 -46.16
CA VAL A 1 -7.53 18.40 -47.64
C VAL A 1 -8.50 17.39 -48.22
N LEU A 2 -8.42 16.09 -47.92
CA LEU A 2 -9.33 15.06 -48.46
C LEU A 2 -10.80 15.29 -48.05
N CYS A 3 -11.09 15.65 -46.80
CA CYS A 3 -12.45 15.96 -46.34
C CYS A 3 -13.04 17.19 -47.04
N ALA A 4 -12.26 18.18 -47.41
CA ALA A 4 -12.73 19.38 -48.09
C ALA A 4 -13.12 19.09 -49.57
N VAL A 5 -12.51 18.08 -50.19
CA VAL A 5 -12.77 17.69 -51.58
C VAL A 5 -13.99 16.72 -51.70
N PHE A 6 -14.25 15.91 -50.67
CA PHE A 6 -15.33 14.94 -50.71
C PHE A 6 -16.62 15.38 -49.99
N LEU A 7 -16.60 16.48 -49.24
CA LEU A 7 -17.77 17.05 -48.54
C LEU A 7 -18.22 18.39 -49.16
N GLU A 8 -18.21 18.51 -50.48
CA GLU A 8 -18.93 19.57 -51.19
C GLU A 8 -20.43 19.23 -51.29
N GLY A 9 -21.11 19.40 -50.21
CA GLY A 9 -22.55 19.32 -50.15
C GLY A 9 -23.04 19.99 -48.89
N HIS A 10 -23.87 21.02 -49.01
CA HIS A 10 -24.67 21.57 -47.93
C HIS A 10 -25.38 20.46 -47.21
N GLN A 11 -24.74 19.92 -46.18
CA GLN A 11 -25.45 19.07 -45.20
C GLN A 11 -26.30 20.06 -44.39
N GLY A 12 -27.56 20.20 -44.77
CA GLY A 12 -28.53 20.83 -43.91
C GLY A 12 -28.43 20.21 -42.53
N GLU A 13 -28.19 21.05 -41.50
CA GLU A 13 -28.12 20.61 -40.11
C GLU A 13 -29.44 19.97 -39.70
N HIS A 14 -29.66 18.70 -40.13
CA HIS A 14 -30.73 17.89 -39.58
C HIS A 14 -30.23 17.29 -38.25
N ASP A 15 -30.29 18.16 -37.22
CA ASP A 15 -30.09 17.70 -35.85
C ASP A 15 -31.10 16.54 -35.60
N THR A 16 -30.61 15.36 -35.32
CA THR A 16 -31.43 14.25 -34.82
C THR A 16 -32.21 14.75 -33.60
N ARG A 17 -33.45 14.31 -33.42
CA ARG A 17 -34.31 14.75 -32.28
C ARG A 17 -33.60 14.74 -30.94
N LEU A 18 -32.74 13.76 -30.66
CA LEU A 18 -31.92 13.68 -29.49
C LEU A 18 -30.92 14.85 -29.37
N ILE A 19 -30.22 15.15 -30.49
CA ILE A 19 -29.25 16.25 -30.54
C ILE A 19 -29.94 17.60 -30.37
N ALA A 20 -31.12 17.80 -30.99
CA ALA A 20 -31.91 19.02 -30.83
C ALA A 20 -32.36 19.27 -29.39
N VAL A 21 -32.77 18.22 -28.65
CA VAL A 21 -33.14 18.33 -27.23
C VAL A 21 -31.93 18.69 -26.37
N ILE A 22 -30.80 18.00 -26.57
CA ILE A 22 -29.55 18.26 -25.82
C ILE A 22 -29.07 19.68 -26.11
N LYS A 23 -29.02 20.09 -27.40
CA LYS A 23 -28.61 21.42 -27.83
C LYS A 23 -29.48 22.52 -27.24
N SER A 24 -30.82 22.34 -27.24
CA SER A 24 -31.74 23.31 -26.63
C SER A 24 -31.61 23.43 -25.12
N ALA A 25 -31.32 22.31 -24.41
CA ALA A 25 -31.03 22.33 -22.98
C ALA A 25 -29.71 23.04 -22.69
N TYR A 26 -28.66 22.71 -23.46
CA TYR A 26 -27.35 23.35 -23.35
C TYR A 26 -27.42 24.85 -23.58
N LEU A 27 -28.07 25.31 -24.66
CA LEU A 27 -28.20 26.73 -24.95
C LEU A 27 -28.92 27.51 -23.83
N ARG A 28 -29.98 26.94 -23.27
CA ARG A 28 -30.69 27.54 -22.12
C ARG A 28 -29.78 27.63 -20.86
N MET A 29 -28.97 26.63 -20.61
CA MET A 29 -28.00 26.67 -19.52
C MET A 29 -26.88 27.69 -19.78
N LEU A 30 -26.42 27.76 -21.02
CA LEU A 30 -25.39 28.71 -21.46
C LEU A 30 -25.87 30.15 -21.28
N ASP A 31 -27.08 30.48 -21.76
CA ASP A 31 -27.67 31.81 -21.60
C ASP A 31 -27.81 32.20 -20.13
N LYS A 32 -28.27 31.27 -19.28
CA LYS A 32 -28.35 31.52 -17.82
C LYS A 32 -26.98 31.77 -17.22
N ALA A 33 -25.96 31.03 -17.66
CA ALA A 33 -24.59 31.16 -17.16
C ALA A 33 -23.98 32.51 -17.60
N LEU A 34 -24.16 32.92 -18.85
CA LEU A 34 -23.65 34.17 -19.37
C LEU A 34 -24.34 35.38 -18.72
N ASN A 35 -25.65 35.34 -18.52
CA ASN A 35 -26.40 36.40 -17.87
C ASN A 35 -26.08 36.53 -16.37
N ASN A 36 -25.62 35.45 -15.74
CA ASN A 36 -25.26 35.43 -14.33
C ASN A 36 -23.79 35.09 -14.08
N ARG A 37 -22.90 35.64 -14.91
CA ARG A 37 -21.45 35.36 -14.89
C ARG A 37 -20.82 35.39 -13.48
N SER A 38 -21.20 36.40 -12.69
CA SER A 38 -20.68 36.52 -11.31
C SER A 38 -21.07 35.32 -10.42
N ARG A 39 -22.30 34.83 -10.53
CA ARG A 39 -22.74 33.65 -9.77
C ARG A 39 -22.00 32.37 -10.19
N VAL A 40 -21.75 32.23 -11.51
CA VAL A 40 -21.00 31.10 -12.05
C VAL A 40 -19.56 31.13 -11.55
N VAL A 41 -18.91 32.30 -11.58
CA VAL A 41 -17.53 32.45 -11.07
C VAL A 41 -17.48 32.20 -9.56
N ILE A 42 -18.41 32.76 -8.78
CA ILE A 42 -18.47 32.54 -7.33
C ILE A 42 -18.70 31.06 -7.01
N SER A 43 -19.62 30.38 -7.72
CA SER A 43 -19.86 28.96 -7.51
C SER A 43 -18.64 28.10 -7.84
N ALA A 44 -17.95 28.41 -8.95
CA ALA A 44 -16.72 27.71 -9.33
C ALA A 44 -15.61 27.91 -8.28
N LEU A 45 -15.43 29.15 -7.82
CA LEU A 45 -14.46 29.45 -6.76
C LEU A 45 -14.82 28.77 -5.43
N SER A 46 -16.12 28.71 -5.10
CA SER A 46 -16.58 28.01 -3.89
C SER A 46 -16.30 26.51 -3.94
N VAL A 47 -16.58 25.87 -5.09
CA VAL A 47 -16.26 24.46 -5.31
C VAL A 47 -14.76 24.22 -5.25
N PHE A 48 -13.98 25.09 -5.88
CA PHE A 48 -12.51 24.98 -5.83
C PHE A 48 -11.98 25.12 -4.40
N ALA A 49 -12.44 26.14 -3.66
CA ALA A 49 -12.05 26.35 -2.27
C ALA A 49 -12.44 25.14 -1.38
N PHE A 50 -13.64 24.57 -1.62
CA PHE A 50 -14.09 23.37 -0.92
C PHE A 50 -13.19 22.17 -1.20
N VAL A 51 -12.82 21.92 -2.46
CA VAL A 51 -11.90 20.83 -2.84
C VAL A 51 -10.54 21.02 -2.17
N VAL A 52 -9.99 22.25 -2.21
CA VAL A 52 -8.71 22.57 -1.55
C VAL A 52 -8.78 22.37 -0.03
N ALA A 53 -9.91 22.73 0.58
CA ALA A 53 -10.11 22.53 2.02
C ALA A 53 -10.19 21.04 2.43
N ILE A 54 -10.61 20.16 1.52
CA ILE A 54 -10.67 18.71 1.76
C ILE A 54 -9.30 18.04 1.59
N LEU A 55 -8.38 18.60 0.79
CA LEU A 55 -7.06 18.01 0.52
C LEU A 55 -6.29 17.57 1.78
N PRO A 56 -6.23 18.36 2.88
CA PRO A 56 -5.54 17.94 4.10
C PRO A 56 -6.16 16.74 4.81
N PHE A 57 -7.46 16.47 4.54
CA PHE A 57 -8.19 15.34 5.12
C PHE A 57 -8.08 14.06 4.28
N LEU A 58 -7.62 14.17 3.04
CA LEU A 58 -7.28 13.00 2.23
C LEU A 58 -5.91 12.50 2.66
N GLY A 59 -5.87 11.34 3.30
CA GLY A 59 -4.61 10.67 3.60
C GLY A 59 -3.80 10.47 2.32
N THR A 60 -2.51 10.76 2.39
CA THR A 60 -1.59 10.50 1.28
C THR A 60 -1.00 9.12 1.45
N SER A 61 -1.35 8.18 0.59
CA SER A 61 -0.66 6.92 0.46
C SER A 61 0.23 6.98 -0.77
N PHE A 62 1.54 6.74 -0.59
CA PHE A 62 2.50 6.74 -1.70
C PHE A 62 2.24 5.60 -2.68
N MET A 63 1.74 4.48 -2.18
CA MET A 63 1.33 3.34 -3.01
C MET A 63 0.01 2.77 -2.49
N PRO A 64 -0.93 2.43 -3.38
CA PRO A 64 -2.08 1.64 -2.98
C PRO A 64 -1.62 0.26 -2.49
N GLU A 65 -2.23 -0.24 -1.43
CA GLU A 65 -2.00 -1.61 -0.95
C GLU A 65 -2.36 -2.61 -2.05
N MET A 66 -1.35 -3.21 -2.65
CA MET A 66 -1.55 -4.27 -3.63
C MET A 66 -1.75 -5.59 -2.88
N LYS A 67 -2.96 -6.12 -2.90
CA LYS A 67 -3.28 -7.42 -2.29
C LYS A 67 -2.77 -8.54 -3.21
N GLU A 68 -1.56 -8.99 -2.96
CA GLU A 68 -0.82 -9.93 -3.82
C GLU A 68 -1.10 -11.41 -3.50
N GLY A 69 -2.02 -11.71 -2.57
CA GLY A 69 -2.28 -13.09 -2.13
C GLY A 69 -1.12 -13.71 -1.33
N SER A 70 -0.17 -12.89 -0.89
CA SER A 70 0.95 -13.29 -0.03
C SER A 70 1.20 -12.26 1.06
N ILE A 71 1.75 -12.71 2.18
CA ILE A 71 2.14 -11.88 3.33
C ILE A 71 3.60 -12.19 3.65
N VAL A 72 4.37 -11.18 4.04
CA VAL A 72 5.76 -11.34 4.47
C VAL A 72 5.91 -10.83 5.91
N PRO A 73 5.83 -11.70 6.92
CA PRO A 73 6.23 -11.34 8.26
C PRO A 73 7.75 -11.18 8.33
N ASN A 74 8.23 -10.00 8.66
CA ASN A 74 9.63 -9.78 8.99
C ASN A 74 9.83 -10.16 10.45
N ILE A 75 10.57 -11.25 10.69
CA ILE A 75 10.82 -11.78 12.03
C ILE A 75 12.23 -11.39 12.45
N THR A 76 12.33 -10.59 13.49
CA THR A 76 13.60 -10.15 14.09
C THR A 76 13.77 -10.78 15.46
N ARG A 77 14.89 -11.45 15.67
CA ARG A 77 15.31 -12.11 16.90
C ARG A 77 16.35 -11.27 17.64
N VAL A 78 16.81 -11.74 18.79
CA VAL A 78 17.88 -11.08 19.52
C VAL A 78 19.17 -10.95 18.66
N PRO A 79 19.87 -9.82 18.71
CA PRO A 79 20.98 -9.53 17.77
C PRO A 79 22.15 -10.52 17.83
N ASN A 80 22.39 -11.17 18.96
CA ASN A 80 23.52 -12.09 19.21
C ASN A 80 23.13 -13.56 19.13
N ILE A 81 22.02 -13.88 18.48
CA ILE A 81 21.61 -15.28 18.25
C ILE A 81 22.58 -15.97 17.27
N SER A 82 22.90 -17.22 17.51
CA SER A 82 23.66 -18.03 16.54
C SER A 82 22.80 -18.37 15.32
N LEU A 83 23.46 -18.68 14.20
CA LEU A 83 22.72 -19.09 12.99
C LEU A 83 21.93 -20.40 13.24
N GLU A 84 22.51 -21.34 13.98
CA GLU A 84 21.87 -22.63 14.30
C GLU A 84 20.60 -22.42 15.14
N GLU A 85 20.66 -21.57 16.16
CA GLU A 85 19.49 -21.24 16.98
C GLU A 85 18.46 -20.44 16.19
N SER A 86 18.92 -19.52 15.34
CA SER A 86 18.03 -18.79 14.42
C SER A 86 17.28 -19.73 13.49
N MET A 87 17.94 -20.75 12.96
CA MET A 87 17.30 -21.79 12.15
C MET A 87 16.29 -22.63 12.96
N ALA A 88 16.61 -22.99 14.20
CA ALA A 88 15.69 -23.75 15.06
C ALA A 88 14.40 -22.95 15.34
N VAL A 89 14.56 -21.66 15.69
CA VAL A 89 13.42 -20.74 15.90
C VAL A 89 12.60 -20.57 14.62
N GLU A 90 13.26 -20.45 13.47
CA GLU A 90 12.57 -20.31 12.19
C GLU A 90 11.76 -21.55 11.82
N MET A 91 12.31 -22.75 12.06
CA MET A 91 11.58 -24.00 11.85
C MET A 91 10.33 -24.10 12.74
N GLN A 92 10.40 -23.56 13.95
CA GLN A 92 9.23 -23.45 14.83
C GLN A 92 8.23 -22.44 14.27
N ALA A 93 8.70 -21.26 13.82
CA ALA A 93 7.86 -20.23 13.22
C ALA A 93 7.13 -20.76 11.98
N MET A 94 7.81 -21.47 11.09
CA MET A 94 7.20 -22.08 9.91
C MET A 94 6.06 -23.06 10.26
N LYS A 95 6.23 -23.89 11.29
CA LYS A 95 5.17 -24.79 11.75
C LYS A 95 3.95 -24.00 12.23
N LEU A 96 4.17 -22.97 13.04
CA LEU A 96 3.09 -22.11 13.54
C LEU A 96 2.37 -21.37 12.41
N LEU A 97 3.10 -20.90 11.42
CA LEU A 97 2.54 -20.22 10.23
C LEU A 97 1.65 -21.16 9.41
N MET A 98 2.08 -22.42 9.22
CA MET A 98 1.30 -23.42 8.48
C MET A 98 0.01 -23.83 9.19
N GLU A 99 -0.11 -23.60 10.49
CA GLU A 99 -1.32 -23.88 11.27
C GLU A 99 -2.37 -22.75 11.18
N VAL A 100 -2.00 -21.56 10.62
CA VAL A 100 -2.94 -20.45 10.51
C VAL A 100 -3.94 -20.72 9.38
N PRO A 101 -5.26 -20.63 9.64
CA PRO A 101 -6.27 -20.82 8.60
C PRO A 101 -6.07 -19.81 7.45
N GLY A 102 -6.13 -20.30 6.22
CA GLY A 102 -5.91 -19.46 5.03
C GLY A 102 -4.48 -19.48 4.50
N VAL A 103 -3.51 -20.04 5.23
CA VAL A 103 -2.13 -20.26 4.74
C VAL A 103 -2.07 -21.52 3.88
N GLU A 104 -1.45 -21.41 2.71
CA GLU A 104 -1.23 -22.53 1.80
C GLU A 104 0.21 -23.06 1.89
N LYS A 105 1.17 -22.15 1.83
CA LYS A 105 2.60 -22.47 1.75
C LYS A 105 3.43 -21.40 2.44
N VAL A 106 4.51 -21.82 3.07
CA VAL A 106 5.52 -20.93 3.66
C VAL A 106 6.89 -21.25 3.08
N VAL A 107 7.60 -20.25 2.60
CA VAL A 107 8.99 -20.34 2.16
C VAL A 107 9.77 -19.28 2.91
N THR A 108 10.85 -19.68 3.57
CA THR A 108 11.64 -18.73 4.36
C THR A 108 13.04 -18.52 3.82
N ASN A 109 13.57 -17.34 4.12
CA ASN A 109 14.96 -16.96 3.94
C ASN A 109 15.48 -16.42 5.27
N ILE A 110 16.60 -16.96 5.75
CA ILE A 110 17.21 -16.56 7.02
C ILE A 110 18.53 -15.85 6.70
N GLY A 111 18.67 -14.65 7.26
CA GLY A 111 19.89 -13.89 7.15
C GLY A 111 20.18 -13.40 5.74
N ARG A 112 21.45 -13.06 5.53
CA ARG A 112 21.94 -12.43 4.31
C ARG A 112 22.05 -13.43 3.16
N GLY A 113 21.40 -13.12 2.04
CA GLY A 113 21.64 -13.79 0.77
C GLY A 113 23.01 -13.45 0.18
N GLU A 114 23.36 -14.07 -0.95
CA GLU A 114 24.61 -13.79 -1.67
C GLU A 114 24.70 -12.36 -2.24
N SER A 115 23.55 -11.65 -2.28
CA SER A 115 23.48 -10.29 -2.81
C SER A 115 23.97 -9.27 -1.78
N PRO A 116 24.96 -8.42 -2.14
CA PRO A 116 25.42 -7.33 -1.27
C PRO A 116 24.32 -6.29 -0.96
N ALA A 117 23.26 -6.28 -1.76
CA ALA A 117 22.13 -5.35 -1.62
C ALA A 117 21.13 -5.77 -0.53
N ASP A 118 21.26 -6.97 0.03
CA ASP A 118 20.39 -7.43 1.13
C ASP A 118 21.12 -7.28 2.46
N PRO A 119 20.77 -6.28 3.30
CA PRO A 119 21.45 -5.99 4.55
C PRO A 119 21.02 -6.87 5.72
N GLN A 120 20.27 -7.95 5.47
CA GLN A 120 19.76 -8.81 6.55
C GLN A 120 20.87 -9.47 7.35
N SER A 121 20.68 -9.48 8.67
CA SER A 121 21.57 -10.16 9.61
C SER A 121 21.04 -11.57 9.92
N GLN A 122 21.88 -12.43 10.52
CA GLN A 122 21.49 -13.81 10.87
C GLN A 122 20.32 -13.91 11.88
N ASN A 123 20.01 -12.82 12.56
CA ASN A 123 18.87 -12.73 13.47
C ASN A 123 17.57 -12.32 12.79
N GLU A 124 17.59 -12.07 11.49
CA GLU A 124 16.42 -11.64 10.72
C GLU A 124 16.02 -12.72 9.72
N SER A 125 14.71 -12.86 9.51
CA SER A 125 14.14 -13.70 8.46
C SER A 125 12.90 -13.06 7.85
N THR A 126 12.65 -13.40 6.59
CA THR A 126 11.52 -12.88 5.81
C THR A 126 10.77 -14.04 5.16
N PRO A 127 10.01 -14.84 5.93
CA PRO A 127 9.19 -15.87 5.34
C PRO A 127 8.14 -15.28 4.41
N ILE A 128 8.01 -15.86 3.23
CA ILE A 128 6.93 -15.56 2.29
C ILE A 128 5.81 -16.55 2.55
N VAL A 129 4.69 -16.04 3.03
CA VAL A 129 3.48 -16.81 3.34
C VAL A 129 2.52 -16.64 2.17
N SER A 130 2.36 -17.69 1.36
CA SER A 130 1.36 -17.75 0.30
C SER A 130 0.01 -18.12 0.89
N LEU A 131 -1.03 -17.37 0.51
CA LEU A 131 -2.39 -17.58 0.99
C LEU A 131 -3.19 -18.44 0.02
N LYS A 132 -4.10 -19.22 0.55
CA LYS A 132 -5.10 -19.95 -0.25
C LYS A 132 -5.99 -18.99 -1.03
N PRO A 133 -6.68 -19.46 -2.08
CA PRO A 133 -7.72 -18.67 -2.74
C PRO A 133 -8.76 -18.15 -1.73
N ARG A 134 -9.26 -16.93 -1.96
CA ARG A 134 -10.13 -16.23 -1.00
C ARG A 134 -11.39 -17.01 -0.61
N GLU A 135 -11.86 -17.86 -1.51
CA GLU A 135 -13.04 -18.73 -1.31
C GLU A 135 -12.81 -19.79 -0.21
N GLN A 136 -11.54 -20.08 0.12
CA GLN A 136 -11.15 -21.08 1.14
C GLN A 136 -10.78 -20.44 2.47
N TRP A 137 -10.91 -19.13 2.60
CA TRP A 137 -10.66 -18.45 3.87
C TRP A 137 -11.83 -18.62 4.83
N PRO A 138 -11.60 -18.54 6.14
CA PRO A 138 -12.71 -18.54 7.10
C PRO A 138 -13.66 -17.38 6.83
N ASN A 139 -14.96 -17.60 7.07
CA ASN A 139 -15.99 -16.60 6.83
C ASN A 139 -15.69 -15.30 7.59
N GLY A 140 -15.71 -14.18 6.86
CA GLY A 140 -15.46 -12.86 7.42
C GLY A 140 -13.99 -12.48 7.57
N TRP A 141 -13.04 -13.37 7.19
CA TRP A 141 -11.62 -13.05 7.21
C TRP A 141 -11.21 -12.30 5.94
N ASP A 142 -10.35 -11.33 6.13
CA ASP A 142 -9.62 -10.66 5.07
C ASP A 142 -8.11 -10.88 5.24
N GLN A 143 -7.31 -10.32 4.34
CA GLN A 143 -5.86 -10.48 4.38
C GLN A 143 -5.25 -9.85 5.65
N ASN A 144 -5.81 -8.77 6.15
CA ASN A 144 -5.35 -8.11 7.36
C ASN A 144 -5.64 -8.98 8.59
N THR A 145 -6.83 -9.57 8.66
CA THR A 145 -7.18 -10.52 9.73
C THR A 145 -6.23 -11.74 9.78
N ILE A 146 -5.83 -12.25 8.59
CA ILE A 146 -4.84 -13.34 8.52
C ILE A 146 -3.47 -12.82 8.99
N ALA A 147 -3.07 -11.61 8.61
CA ALA A 147 -1.81 -11.01 9.05
C ALA A 147 -1.77 -10.83 10.58
N ASP A 148 -2.86 -10.32 11.16
CA ASP A 148 -2.98 -10.14 12.61
C ASP A 148 -2.90 -11.50 13.34
N ALA A 149 -3.61 -12.52 12.83
CA ALA A 149 -3.56 -13.88 13.39
C ALA A 149 -2.15 -14.50 13.31
N ILE A 150 -1.41 -14.25 12.22
CA ILE A 150 -0.01 -14.66 12.07
C ILE A 150 0.86 -13.95 13.13
N SER A 151 0.72 -12.63 13.24
CA SER A 151 1.50 -11.83 14.19
C SER A 151 1.27 -12.27 15.63
N GLU A 152 0.01 -12.39 16.03
CA GLU A 152 -0.37 -12.82 17.37
C GLU A 152 0.16 -14.22 17.67
N LYS A 153 0.01 -15.17 16.72
CA LYS A 153 0.46 -16.53 16.89
C LYS A 153 1.98 -16.64 17.04
N LEU A 154 2.74 -15.90 16.26
CA LEU A 154 4.21 -15.88 16.36
C LEU A 154 4.68 -15.27 17.69
N MET A 155 4.16 -14.09 18.04
CA MET A 155 4.58 -13.39 19.27
C MET A 155 4.17 -14.11 20.55
N SER A 156 3.04 -14.81 20.54
CA SER A 156 2.56 -15.57 21.72
C SER A 156 3.32 -16.87 21.94
N ASN A 157 3.83 -17.51 20.89
CA ASN A 157 4.45 -18.84 20.99
C ASN A 157 5.97 -18.82 20.92
N ILE A 158 6.58 -17.73 20.45
CA ILE A 158 8.04 -17.60 20.33
C ILE A 158 8.49 -16.36 21.13
N PRO A 159 9.05 -16.56 22.32
CA PRO A 159 9.50 -15.43 23.15
C PRO A 159 10.71 -14.72 22.52
N GLY A 160 10.75 -13.38 22.64
CA GLY A 160 11.89 -12.58 22.18
C GLY A 160 11.96 -12.32 20.69
N VAL A 161 10.88 -12.60 19.92
CA VAL A 161 10.77 -12.21 18.52
C VAL A 161 9.95 -10.93 18.39
N GLN A 162 10.36 -10.10 17.43
CA GLN A 162 9.56 -8.98 16.94
C GLN A 162 9.07 -9.32 15.53
N VAL A 163 7.81 -9.07 15.26
CA VAL A 163 7.20 -9.38 13.98
C VAL A 163 6.60 -8.11 13.39
N VAL A 164 7.07 -7.73 12.19
CA VAL A 164 6.52 -6.61 11.42
C VAL A 164 5.92 -7.17 10.15
N MET A 165 4.62 -6.95 9.96
CA MET A 165 3.92 -7.43 8.77
C MET A 165 4.19 -6.52 7.58
N ALA A 166 4.49 -7.12 6.44
CA ALA A 166 4.68 -6.41 5.19
C ALA A 166 4.09 -7.19 4.01
N GLN A 167 3.91 -6.49 2.91
CA GLN A 167 3.61 -7.12 1.62
C GLN A 167 4.88 -7.17 0.78
N PRO A 168 5.09 -8.20 -0.06
CA PRO A 168 6.35 -8.43 -0.78
C PRO A 168 6.83 -7.21 -1.56
N ILE A 169 5.97 -6.61 -2.39
CA ILE A 169 6.36 -5.47 -3.25
C ILE A 169 6.48 -4.18 -2.45
N SER A 170 5.53 -3.89 -1.54
CA SER A 170 5.56 -2.68 -0.74
C SER A 170 6.78 -2.62 0.18
N ALA A 171 7.16 -3.75 0.77
CA ALA A 171 8.36 -3.86 1.60
C ALA A 171 9.64 -3.57 0.79
N ARG A 172 9.75 -4.11 -0.42
CA ARG A 172 10.92 -3.86 -1.30
C ARG A 172 11.00 -2.40 -1.74
N VAL A 173 9.88 -1.80 -2.10
CA VAL A 173 9.85 -0.38 -2.51
C VAL A 173 10.17 0.53 -1.33
N ALA A 174 9.59 0.30 -0.16
CA ALA A 174 9.91 1.06 1.05
C ALA A 174 11.42 0.96 1.38
N GLU A 175 11.99 -0.24 1.34
CA GLU A 175 13.42 -0.47 1.58
C GLU A 175 14.30 0.28 0.57
N MET A 176 13.96 0.28 -0.72
CA MET A 176 14.72 1.00 -1.74
C MET A 176 14.61 2.52 -1.61
N VAL A 177 13.47 3.04 -1.18
CA VAL A 177 13.21 4.50 -1.13
C VAL A 177 13.69 5.08 0.21
N THR A 178 13.41 4.42 1.32
CA THR A 178 13.65 4.96 2.68
C THR A 178 14.80 4.25 3.41
N GLY A 179 15.20 3.07 2.93
CA GLY A 179 16.21 2.22 3.58
C GLY A 179 15.72 1.55 4.87
N VAL A 180 14.41 1.56 5.11
CA VAL A 180 13.75 0.92 6.26
C VAL A 180 12.44 0.26 5.82
N ARG A 181 12.02 -0.78 6.56
CA ARG A 181 10.82 -1.59 6.25
C ARG A 181 9.62 -1.19 7.10
N SER A 182 9.48 0.09 7.43
CA SER A 182 8.37 0.59 8.24
C SER A 182 7.82 1.90 7.67
N ASP A 183 6.56 2.20 7.97
CA ASP A 183 5.89 3.41 7.51
C ASP A 183 6.49 4.69 8.10
N VAL A 184 7.05 4.58 9.31
CA VAL A 184 7.73 5.69 10.00
C VAL A 184 9.06 5.19 10.54
N ALA A 185 10.13 5.93 10.26
CA ALA A 185 11.46 5.67 10.81
C ALA A 185 12.08 6.93 11.38
N VAL A 186 12.51 6.85 12.62
CA VAL A 186 13.29 7.90 13.27
C VAL A 186 14.74 7.44 13.33
N LYS A 187 15.63 8.12 12.59
CA LYS A 187 17.06 7.82 12.58
C LYS A 187 17.78 8.75 13.53
N VAL A 188 18.43 8.18 14.54
CA VAL A 188 19.26 8.93 15.50
C VAL A 188 20.72 8.69 15.17
N PHE A 189 21.49 9.75 15.00
CA PHE A 189 22.91 9.70 14.66
C PHE A 189 23.76 10.26 15.82
N GLY A 190 24.90 9.64 16.08
CA GLY A 190 25.85 10.09 17.09
C GLY A 190 27.03 9.13 17.22
N ASP A 191 28.09 9.56 17.89
CA ASP A 191 29.31 8.77 18.05
C ASP A 191 29.27 7.87 19.30
N ASP A 192 28.37 8.14 20.26
CA ASP A 192 28.24 7.38 21.52
C ASP A 192 27.00 6.49 21.47
N LEU A 193 27.21 5.17 21.43
CA LEU A 193 26.15 4.15 21.40
C LEU A 193 25.21 4.20 22.61
N LYS A 194 25.74 4.60 23.80
CA LYS A 194 24.91 4.68 25.00
C LYS A 194 23.95 5.87 24.91
N ALA A 195 24.46 7.02 24.48
CA ALA A 195 23.65 8.22 24.27
C ALA A 195 22.60 8.00 23.15
N LEU A 196 22.97 7.27 22.10
CA LEU A 196 22.04 6.89 21.01
C LEU A 196 20.90 6.02 21.54
N LYS A 197 21.22 5.00 22.35
CA LYS A 197 20.21 4.12 22.94
C LYS A 197 19.28 4.89 23.88
N ASP A 198 19.84 5.68 24.80
CA ASP A 198 19.05 6.47 25.75
C ASP A 198 18.15 7.50 25.05
N THR A 199 18.57 7.98 23.88
CA THR A 199 17.75 8.90 23.05
C THR A 199 16.66 8.14 22.31
N ALA A 200 16.96 6.98 21.74
CA ALA A 200 15.98 6.14 21.07
C ALA A 200 14.87 5.64 22.01
N ASP A 201 15.24 5.32 23.25
CA ASP A 201 14.30 4.87 24.30
C ASP A 201 13.36 6.00 24.80
N ARG A 202 13.64 7.26 24.45
CA ARG A 202 12.81 8.43 24.81
C ARG A 202 11.85 8.88 23.72
N ILE A 203 11.98 8.38 22.49
CA ILE A 203 11.16 8.70 21.34
C ILE A 203 9.98 7.75 21.24
#